data_35e20323764ad4754add4c42ada1c4e1
#
_entry.id   35e20323764ad4754add4c42ada1c4e1
#
_cell.length_a   1.000
_cell.length_b   1.000
_cell.length_c   1.000
_cell.angle_alpha   90.00
_cell.angle_beta   90.00
_cell.angle_gamma   90.00
#
_symmetry.space_group_name_H-M   'P 1'
#
loop_
_entity.id
_entity.type
_entity.pdbx_description
1 polymer ?
#
loop_
_entity_poly.entity_id
_entity_poly.type
_entity_poly.pdbx_seq_one_letter_code
_entity_poly.pdbx_strand_id
1 'polypeptide(L)'
;MEKALSLTSISKAWTKLQQLSGNKEAFQNIVNQAIAEIRPEPPRKMQEMGVVQENKQYTPLFSKLKWFNHPGLTGLPAGKTVFISFWRGHNILGETAPGRTLDVVLKKHGLLDHPGVKAVVLGVNPSAEKQMQDYLSGPEGWTPYPVGIPSDRSVIEFCDLLKLDSFPAAAVVRDGTLLWSGEIKRMPEWVAETARLDSFDKNRFADEAAKRKARQQAMYAVIKKSFELRREKKFDEYQKLIEENAEQFSDDGWFASTVAEVQAGKAWKEKNYQKMVEIFDNVLERFPREDSLASYILKILNGSEEMRKYSYKAARHALQIMRDFNTRDDGGYNAACYEVMMNMAMEEKDYAQARKDAVNALRELPLVHQYAAMKKK
;
A
#
# COMPACT_ATOMS: atom_id res chain seq x y z
N MET A 1 -11.64 16.79 -10.69
CA MET A 1 -10.63 17.47 -9.85
C MET A 1 -9.31 16.73 -9.85
N GLU A 2 -9.24 15.39 -9.76
CA GLU A 2 -7.99 14.58 -9.80
C GLU A 2 -7.20 14.67 -11.12
N LYS A 3 -7.89 14.67 -12.29
CA LYS A 3 -7.21 14.88 -13.59
C LYS A 3 -6.58 16.28 -13.72
N ALA A 4 -7.17 17.29 -13.09
CA ALA A 4 -6.61 18.66 -13.09
C ALA A 4 -5.40 18.77 -12.17
N LEU A 5 -5.37 18.04 -11.04
CA LEU A 5 -4.22 17.99 -10.15
C LEU A 5 -3.01 17.32 -10.80
N SER A 6 -3.21 16.22 -11.54
CA SER A 6 -2.12 15.53 -12.25
C SER A 6 -1.50 16.40 -13.35
N LEU A 7 -2.32 17.12 -14.14
CA LEU A 7 -1.81 18.05 -15.16
C LEU A 7 -1.10 19.26 -14.57
N THR A 8 -1.55 19.75 -13.42
CA THR A 8 -0.93 20.88 -12.72
C THR A 8 0.44 20.48 -12.13
N SER A 9 0.55 19.28 -11.58
CA SER A 9 1.82 18.71 -11.05
C SER A 9 2.84 18.51 -12.17
N ILE A 10 2.41 17.96 -13.32
CA ILE A 10 3.25 17.82 -14.52
C ILE A 10 3.81 19.20 -14.93
N SER A 11 2.96 20.21 -15.03
CA SER A 11 3.35 21.56 -15.43
C SER A 11 4.38 22.16 -14.50
N LYS A 12 4.23 21.97 -13.19
CA LYS A 12 5.15 22.52 -12.18
C LYS A 12 6.51 21.82 -12.20
N ALA A 13 6.54 20.47 -12.18
CA ALA A 13 7.79 19.73 -12.25
C ALA A 13 8.55 20.02 -13.55
N TRP A 14 7.83 20.11 -14.67
CA TRP A 14 8.39 20.46 -15.97
C TRP A 14 9.00 21.87 -15.98
N THR A 15 8.26 22.86 -15.50
CA THR A 15 8.72 24.26 -15.42
C THR A 15 9.96 24.38 -14.50
N LYS A 16 9.95 23.70 -13.36
CA LYS A 16 11.08 23.71 -12.44
C LYS A 16 12.32 23.03 -13.04
N LEU A 17 12.15 21.86 -13.68
CA LEU A 17 13.26 21.20 -14.35
C LEU A 17 13.85 22.06 -15.46
N GLN A 18 13.01 22.77 -16.23
CA GLN A 18 13.45 23.71 -17.25
C GLN A 18 14.28 24.85 -16.65
N GLN A 19 13.84 25.43 -15.53
CA GLN A 19 14.59 26.46 -14.81
C GLN A 19 15.94 25.97 -14.29
N LEU A 20 15.98 24.76 -13.73
CA LEU A 20 17.19 24.14 -13.18
C LEU A 20 18.18 23.67 -14.26
N SER A 21 17.74 23.50 -15.49
CA SER A 21 18.58 23.02 -16.60
C SER A 21 19.42 24.11 -17.26
N GLY A 22 19.13 25.37 -16.97
CA GLY A 22 19.87 26.53 -17.50
C GLY A 22 19.57 26.92 -18.94
N ASN A 23 19.34 25.95 -19.84
CA ASN A 23 18.95 26.19 -21.22
C ASN A 23 18.05 25.08 -21.79
N LYS A 24 17.42 25.35 -22.95
CA LYS A 24 16.47 24.45 -23.59
C LYS A 24 17.08 23.13 -24.04
N GLU A 25 18.32 23.14 -24.50
CA GLU A 25 19.02 21.96 -24.98
C GLU A 25 19.36 20.99 -23.83
N ALA A 26 19.92 21.50 -22.72
CA ALA A 26 20.19 20.73 -21.53
C ALA A 26 18.90 20.14 -20.94
N PHE A 27 17.80 20.90 -20.94
CA PHE A 27 16.49 20.40 -20.53
C PHE A 27 16.02 19.24 -21.43
N GLN A 28 16.09 19.40 -22.77
CA GLN A 28 15.67 18.35 -23.70
C GLN A 28 16.52 17.08 -23.55
N ASN A 29 17.81 17.21 -23.32
CA ASN A 29 18.71 16.07 -23.08
C ASN A 29 18.34 15.31 -21.82
N ILE A 30 18.00 16.00 -20.72
CA ILE A 30 17.55 15.37 -19.47
C ILE A 30 16.23 14.62 -19.68
N VAL A 31 15.27 15.23 -20.39
CA VAL A 31 13.99 14.58 -20.68
C VAL A 31 14.18 13.37 -21.57
N ASN A 32 14.99 13.45 -22.62
CA ASN A 32 15.28 12.34 -23.51
C ASN A 32 15.99 11.19 -22.76
N GLN A 33 16.93 11.51 -21.87
CA GLN A 33 17.60 10.52 -21.03
C GLN A 33 16.59 9.85 -20.08
N ALA A 34 15.74 10.62 -19.38
CA ALA A 34 14.70 10.09 -18.51
C ALA A 34 13.75 9.13 -19.26
N ILE A 35 13.34 9.50 -20.48
CA ILE A 35 12.51 8.65 -21.36
C ILE A 35 13.24 7.38 -21.78
N ALA A 36 14.54 7.49 -22.13
CA ALA A 36 15.34 6.34 -22.56
C ALA A 36 15.58 5.33 -21.44
N GLU A 37 15.60 5.79 -20.20
CA GLU A 37 15.79 4.96 -19.02
C GLU A 37 14.49 4.29 -18.54
N ILE A 38 13.33 4.72 -19.03
CA ILE A 38 12.05 4.05 -18.75
C ILE A 38 12.08 2.68 -19.41
N ARG A 39 12.25 1.66 -18.59
CA ARG A 39 12.07 0.28 -19.00
C ARG A 39 10.72 -0.18 -18.50
N PRO A 40 9.77 -0.50 -19.40
CA PRO A 40 8.56 -1.19 -18.96
C PRO A 40 9.01 -2.47 -18.25
N GLU A 41 8.52 -2.67 -17.03
CA GLU A 41 8.75 -3.95 -16.37
C GLU A 41 8.28 -5.07 -17.31
N PRO A 42 9.08 -6.13 -17.53
CA PRO A 42 8.62 -7.24 -18.33
C PRO A 42 7.34 -7.81 -17.70
N PRO A 43 6.35 -8.20 -18.51
CA PRO A 43 5.12 -8.76 -17.97
C PRO A 43 5.48 -9.96 -17.09
N ARG A 44 4.94 -10.01 -15.89
CA ARG A 44 5.15 -11.14 -14.98
C ARG A 44 4.61 -12.41 -15.64
N LYS A 45 5.31 -13.52 -15.44
CA LYS A 45 4.81 -14.81 -15.93
C LYS A 45 3.52 -15.18 -15.21
N MET A 46 2.64 -15.86 -15.91
CA MET A 46 1.44 -16.45 -15.32
C MET A 46 1.82 -17.32 -14.12
N GLN A 47 1.08 -17.19 -13.04
CA GLN A 47 1.30 -17.94 -11.83
C GLN A 47 0.84 -19.39 -12.01
N GLU A 48 1.77 -20.34 -11.85
CA GLU A 48 1.42 -21.76 -11.80
C GLU A 48 0.84 -22.10 -10.43
N MET A 49 -0.38 -22.64 -10.41
CA MET A 49 -1.09 -22.95 -9.16
C MET A 49 -0.61 -24.25 -8.52
N GLY A 50 0.02 -25.15 -9.30
CA GLY A 50 0.48 -26.45 -8.80
C GLY A 50 -0.66 -27.44 -8.55
N VAL A 51 -0.44 -28.42 -7.67
CA VAL A 51 -1.45 -29.42 -7.32
C VAL A 51 -2.54 -28.77 -6.47
N VAL A 52 -3.76 -28.83 -6.96
CA VAL A 52 -4.96 -28.25 -6.34
C VAL A 52 -5.69 -29.36 -5.55
N GLN A 53 -6.06 -29.05 -4.32
CA GLN A 53 -6.88 -29.94 -3.48
C GLN A 53 -8.31 -29.40 -3.37
N GLU A 54 -9.28 -30.29 -3.52
CA GLU A 54 -10.67 -29.96 -3.26
C GLU A 54 -10.87 -29.56 -1.80
N ASN A 55 -11.68 -28.54 -1.59
CA ASN A 55 -12.01 -28.01 -0.28
C ASN A 55 -13.52 -27.78 -0.20
N LYS A 56 -14.18 -28.33 0.82
CA LYS A 56 -15.64 -28.26 0.98
C LYS A 56 -16.18 -26.81 0.99
N GLN A 57 -15.37 -25.85 1.39
CA GLN A 57 -15.76 -24.45 1.49
C GLN A 57 -15.52 -23.69 0.19
N TYR A 58 -14.40 -23.95 -0.52
CA TYR A 58 -13.98 -23.15 -1.68
C TYR A 58 -14.31 -23.80 -3.03
N THR A 59 -14.28 -25.14 -3.11
CA THR A 59 -14.60 -25.86 -4.36
C THR A 59 -15.98 -25.51 -4.92
N PRO A 60 -17.07 -25.43 -4.11
CA PRO A 60 -18.39 -25.06 -4.62
C PRO A 60 -18.43 -23.62 -5.13
N LEU A 61 -17.63 -22.71 -4.56
CA LEU A 61 -17.51 -21.34 -5.06
C LEU A 61 -16.79 -21.32 -6.40
N PHE A 62 -15.62 -21.96 -6.50
CA PHE A 62 -14.78 -21.92 -7.68
C PHE A 62 -15.41 -22.61 -8.90
N SER A 63 -16.19 -23.65 -8.70
CA SER A 63 -16.88 -24.36 -9.77
C SER A 63 -17.96 -23.53 -10.49
N LYS A 64 -18.42 -22.42 -9.88
CA LYS A 64 -19.43 -21.50 -10.44
C LYS A 64 -18.82 -20.32 -11.17
N LEU A 65 -17.47 -20.22 -11.23
CA LEU A 65 -16.79 -19.10 -11.82
C LEU A 65 -16.40 -19.37 -13.27
N LYS A 66 -16.50 -18.35 -14.10
CA LYS A 66 -15.86 -18.32 -15.40
C LYS A 66 -14.44 -17.83 -15.24
N TRP A 67 -13.48 -18.67 -15.60
CA TRP A 67 -12.08 -18.40 -15.39
C TRP A 67 -11.43 -17.73 -16.60
N PHE A 68 -10.59 -16.74 -16.31
CA PHE A 68 -9.70 -16.07 -17.27
C PHE A 68 -8.26 -16.29 -16.86
N ASN A 69 -7.35 -16.33 -17.84
CA ASN A 69 -5.94 -16.59 -17.64
C ASN A 69 -5.63 -17.93 -16.95
N HIS A 70 -6.61 -18.84 -16.84
CA HIS A 70 -6.43 -20.17 -16.25
C HIS A 70 -7.53 -21.12 -16.73
N PRO A 71 -7.23 -22.41 -16.91
CA PRO A 71 -8.23 -23.39 -17.38
C PRO A 71 -9.39 -23.66 -16.40
N GLY A 72 -9.27 -23.15 -15.18
CA GLY A 72 -10.25 -23.32 -14.09
C GLY A 72 -9.58 -23.84 -12.83
N LEU A 73 -10.09 -23.42 -11.67
CA LEU A 73 -9.68 -23.93 -10.38
C LEU A 73 -10.84 -24.68 -9.75
N THR A 74 -10.58 -25.91 -9.30
CA THR A 74 -11.55 -26.73 -8.57
C THR A 74 -11.30 -26.71 -7.06
N GLY A 75 -10.24 -26.08 -6.61
CA GLY A 75 -9.86 -25.98 -5.20
C GLY A 75 -8.66 -25.08 -4.97
N LEU A 76 -8.02 -25.22 -3.82
CA LEU A 76 -6.85 -24.44 -3.42
C LEU A 76 -5.56 -25.25 -3.56
N PRO A 77 -4.43 -24.61 -3.93
CA PRO A 77 -3.11 -25.23 -3.95
C PRO A 77 -2.73 -25.82 -2.58
N ALA A 78 -2.33 -27.08 -2.59
CA ALA A 78 -1.92 -27.79 -1.37
C ALA A 78 -0.61 -27.24 -0.79
N GLY A 79 -0.52 -27.11 0.53
CA GLY A 79 0.68 -26.65 1.24
C GLY A 79 1.07 -25.22 0.93
N LYS A 80 0.18 -24.42 0.31
CA LYS A 80 0.41 -23.03 -0.04
C LYS A 80 -0.50 -22.09 0.73
N THR A 81 -0.04 -20.88 0.97
CA THR A 81 -0.91 -19.79 1.41
C THR A 81 -1.51 -19.14 0.19
N VAL A 82 -2.83 -19.07 0.12
CA VAL A 82 -3.57 -18.52 -1.02
C VAL A 82 -4.23 -17.21 -0.62
N PHE A 83 -3.92 -16.18 -1.36
CA PHE A 83 -4.55 -14.86 -1.28
C PHE A 83 -5.71 -14.83 -2.28
N ILE A 84 -6.93 -14.76 -1.78
CA ILE A 84 -8.13 -14.59 -2.58
C ILE A 84 -8.49 -13.11 -2.55
N SER A 85 -8.14 -12.37 -3.59
CA SER A 85 -8.44 -10.94 -3.71
C SER A 85 -9.80 -10.74 -4.37
N PHE A 86 -10.59 -9.81 -3.86
CA PHE A 86 -11.92 -9.48 -4.37
C PHE A 86 -11.87 -8.18 -5.15
N TRP A 87 -12.25 -8.26 -6.43
CA TRP A 87 -12.20 -7.17 -7.40
C TRP A 87 -13.60 -6.75 -7.85
N ARG A 88 -13.93 -5.46 -7.74
CA ARG A 88 -15.24 -4.93 -8.12
C ARG A 88 -15.39 -4.63 -9.62
N GLY A 89 -14.33 -4.64 -10.38
CA GLY A 89 -14.28 -4.27 -11.79
C GLY A 89 -13.57 -2.96 -12.05
N HIS A 90 -13.33 -2.69 -13.33
CA HIS A 90 -12.62 -1.50 -13.78
C HIS A 90 -13.38 -0.20 -13.43
N ASN A 91 -12.65 0.85 -13.05
CA ASN A 91 -13.15 2.19 -12.71
C ASN A 91 -14.14 2.28 -11.52
N ILE A 92 -14.32 1.22 -10.75
CA ILE A 92 -15.08 1.28 -9.51
C ILE A 92 -14.10 1.50 -8.37
N LEU A 93 -14.17 2.66 -7.72
CA LEU A 93 -13.34 3.05 -6.55
C LEU A 93 -11.81 3.10 -6.79
N GLY A 94 -11.37 3.35 -8.04
CA GLY A 94 -9.95 3.57 -8.35
C GLY A 94 -9.10 2.30 -8.44
N GLU A 95 -9.71 1.13 -8.45
CA GLU A 95 -9.00 -0.12 -8.75
C GLU A 95 -9.03 -0.34 -10.26
N THR A 96 -7.87 -0.21 -10.92
CA THR A 96 -7.75 -0.24 -12.38
C THR A 96 -7.51 -1.63 -12.93
N ALA A 97 -6.65 -2.42 -12.30
CA ALA A 97 -6.31 -3.76 -12.76
C ALA A 97 -6.59 -4.83 -11.68
N PRO A 98 -7.10 -6.02 -12.08
CA PRO A 98 -7.36 -7.09 -11.14
C PRO A 98 -6.04 -7.55 -10.49
N GLY A 99 -6.01 -7.56 -9.16
CA GLY A 99 -4.85 -8.00 -8.38
C GLY A 99 -3.74 -6.95 -8.21
N ARG A 100 -3.85 -5.73 -8.73
CA ARG A 100 -2.78 -4.73 -8.59
C ARG A 100 -2.56 -4.27 -7.15
N THR A 101 -3.63 -3.99 -6.42
CA THR A 101 -3.52 -3.68 -4.99
C THR A 101 -2.91 -4.87 -4.23
N LEU A 102 -3.25 -6.09 -4.63
CA LEU A 102 -2.64 -7.31 -4.10
C LEU A 102 -1.13 -7.34 -4.36
N ASP A 103 -0.68 -7.03 -5.58
CA ASP A 103 0.76 -6.97 -5.92
C ASP A 103 1.52 -6.02 -5.00
N VAL A 104 1.01 -4.83 -4.79
CA VAL A 104 1.64 -3.84 -3.90
C VAL A 104 1.73 -4.37 -2.47
N VAL A 105 0.65 -4.98 -1.97
CA VAL A 105 0.63 -5.54 -0.61
C VAL A 105 1.57 -6.75 -0.50
N LEU A 106 1.57 -7.65 -1.47
CA LEU A 106 2.50 -8.78 -1.48
C LEU A 106 3.96 -8.30 -1.58
N LYS A 107 4.25 -7.27 -2.38
CA LYS A 107 5.58 -6.65 -2.46
C LYS A 107 5.97 -6.01 -1.12
N LYS A 108 5.07 -5.23 -0.53
CA LYS A 108 5.25 -4.60 0.81
C LYS A 108 5.70 -5.62 1.85
N HIS A 109 5.10 -6.79 1.83
CA HIS A 109 5.37 -7.86 2.78
C HIS A 109 6.42 -8.88 2.29
N GLY A 110 7.09 -8.67 1.16
CA GLY A 110 8.09 -9.58 0.61
C GLY A 110 7.53 -10.95 0.18
N LEU A 111 6.26 -10.98 -0.23
CA LEU A 111 5.54 -12.20 -0.61
C LEU A 111 5.31 -12.34 -2.11
N LEU A 112 5.59 -11.29 -2.91
CA LEU A 112 5.18 -11.20 -4.30
C LEU A 112 5.62 -12.41 -5.15
N ASP A 113 6.85 -12.88 -4.95
CA ASP A 113 7.43 -14.01 -5.68
C ASP A 113 7.77 -15.19 -4.75
N HIS A 114 7.17 -15.20 -3.56
CA HIS A 114 7.43 -16.25 -2.58
C HIS A 114 6.82 -17.59 -3.03
N PRO A 115 7.59 -18.69 -3.09
CA PRO A 115 7.13 -19.96 -3.65
C PRO A 115 6.00 -20.63 -2.84
N GLY A 116 5.89 -20.27 -1.55
CA GLY A 116 4.83 -20.71 -0.65
C GLY A 116 3.51 -19.94 -0.80
N VAL A 117 3.49 -18.88 -1.63
CA VAL A 117 2.34 -17.99 -1.77
C VAL A 117 1.74 -18.10 -3.18
N LYS A 118 0.43 -18.19 -3.22
CA LYS A 118 -0.36 -18.15 -4.45
C LYS A 118 -1.47 -17.10 -4.33
N ALA A 119 -1.95 -16.61 -5.45
CA ALA A 119 -3.02 -15.64 -5.46
C ALA A 119 -4.08 -15.95 -6.53
N VAL A 120 -5.30 -15.56 -6.22
CA VAL A 120 -6.48 -15.67 -7.07
C VAL A 120 -7.26 -14.37 -6.98
N VAL A 121 -7.81 -13.90 -8.08
CA VAL A 121 -8.66 -12.72 -8.09
C VAL A 121 -10.09 -13.12 -8.42
N LEU A 122 -11.05 -12.69 -7.62
CA LEU A 122 -12.46 -12.96 -7.84
C LEU A 122 -13.19 -11.66 -8.12
N GLY A 123 -13.91 -11.62 -9.24
CA GLY A 123 -14.86 -10.55 -9.54
C GLY A 123 -16.04 -10.62 -8.56
N VAL A 124 -16.44 -9.47 -8.00
CA VAL A 124 -17.53 -9.43 -7.00
C VAL A 124 -18.88 -9.15 -7.64
N ASN A 125 -18.91 -8.41 -8.74
CA ASN A 125 -20.16 -7.94 -9.33
C ASN A 125 -20.60 -8.79 -10.54
N PRO A 126 -21.59 -9.69 -10.40
CA PRO A 126 -22.06 -10.51 -11.51
C PRO A 126 -22.73 -9.68 -12.62
N SER A 127 -23.32 -8.54 -12.30
CA SER A 127 -23.95 -7.67 -13.33
C SER A 127 -22.93 -6.94 -14.21
N ALA A 128 -21.67 -6.91 -13.83
CA ALA A 128 -20.56 -6.35 -14.61
C ALA A 128 -19.74 -7.41 -15.36
N GLU A 129 -20.22 -8.65 -15.46
CA GLU A 129 -19.48 -9.76 -16.09
C GLU A 129 -18.92 -9.38 -17.46
N LYS A 130 -19.77 -8.87 -18.36
CA LYS A 130 -19.33 -8.46 -19.70
C LYS A 130 -18.26 -7.36 -19.66
N GLN A 131 -18.47 -6.35 -18.83
CA GLN A 131 -17.49 -5.25 -18.68
C GLN A 131 -16.15 -5.75 -18.14
N MET A 132 -16.17 -6.68 -17.18
CA MET A 132 -14.96 -7.32 -16.67
C MET A 132 -14.25 -8.15 -17.74
N GLN A 133 -15.01 -8.91 -18.54
CA GLN A 133 -14.48 -9.70 -19.64
C GLN A 133 -13.82 -8.82 -20.72
N ASP A 134 -14.50 -7.76 -21.12
CA ASP A 134 -13.99 -6.80 -22.13
C ASP A 134 -12.69 -6.15 -21.63
N TYR A 135 -12.64 -5.78 -20.35
CA TYR A 135 -11.44 -5.23 -19.74
C TYR A 135 -10.28 -6.24 -19.69
N LEU A 136 -10.52 -7.47 -19.21
CA LEU A 136 -9.50 -8.52 -19.11
C LEU A 136 -8.96 -8.96 -20.48
N SER A 137 -9.73 -8.78 -21.54
CA SER A 137 -9.29 -9.05 -22.92
C SER A 137 -8.42 -7.93 -23.49
N GLY A 138 -8.40 -6.76 -22.85
CA GLY A 138 -7.55 -5.63 -23.23
C GLY A 138 -6.14 -5.67 -22.63
N PRO A 139 -5.22 -4.87 -23.17
CA PRO A 139 -3.82 -4.84 -22.69
C PRO A 139 -3.67 -4.34 -21.24
N GLU A 140 -4.63 -3.54 -20.76
CA GLU A 140 -4.62 -2.98 -19.40
C GLU A 140 -5.18 -3.97 -18.37
N GLY A 141 -5.94 -4.97 -18.78
CA GLY A 141 -6.55 -5.98 -17.91
C GLY A 141 -5.65 -7.17 -17.61
N TRP A 142 -4.43 -7.19 -18.16
CA TRP A 142 -3.51 -8.29 -17.94
C TRP A 142 -3.11 -8.42 -16.46
N THR A 143 -3.16 -9.64 -15.94
CA THR A 143 -2.71 -9.99 -14.60
C THR A 143 -2.07 -11.38 -14.60
N PRO A 144 -1.04 -11.64 -13.77
CA PRO A 144 -0.42 -12.97 -13.67
C PRO A 144 -1.29 -13.97 -12.89
N TYR A 145 -2.41 -13.54 -12.35
CA TYR A 145 -3.27 -14.37 -11.50
C TYR A 145 -4.44 -14.98 -12.25
N PRO A 146 -4.91 -16.18 -11.85
CA PRO A 146 -6.22 -16.66 -12.25
C PRO A 146 -7.31 -15.66 -11.84
N VAL A 147 -8.18 -15.27 -12.76
CA VAL A 147 -9.31 -14.39 -12.49
C VAL A 147 -10.60 -15.16 -12.68
N GLY A 148 -11.40 -15.27 -11.61
CA GLY A 148 -12.71 -15.89 -11.63
C GLY A 148 -13.81 -14.83 -11.62
N ILE A 149 -14.70 -14.86 -12.62
CA ILE A 149 -15.87 -13.97 -12.71
C ILE A 149 -17.12 -14.79 -12.41
N PRO A 150 -17.94 -14.39 -11.42
CA PRO A 150 -19.18 -15.09 -11.11
C PRO A 150 -20.28 -14.76 -12.12
N SER A 151 -21.12 -15.76 -12.45
CA SER A 151 -22.36 -15.56 -13.17
C SER A 151 -23.56 -15.34 -12.23
N ASP A 152 -23.37 -15.53 -10.93
CA ASP A 152 -24.39 -15.43 -9.89
C ASP A 152 -23.86 -14.63 -8.68
N ARG A 153 -24.60 -14.62 -7.57
CA ARG A 153 -24.23 -13.90 -6.35
C ARG A 153 -23.26 -14.64 -5.42
N SER A 154 -22.75 -15.81 -5.84
CA SER A 154 -21.95 -16.67 -4.97
C SER A 154 -20.72 -15.98 -4.35
N VAL A 155 -20.03 -15.10 -5.08
CA VAL A 155 -18.89 -14.35 -4.56
C VAL A 155 -19.34 -13.27 -3.57
N ILE A 156 -20.47 -12.59 -3.82
CA ILE A 156 -21.04 -11.61 -2.88
C ILE A 156 -21.43 -12.31 -1.58
N GLU A 157 -22.12 -13.42 -1.66
CA GLU A 157 -22.53 -14.23 -0.50
C GLU A 157 -21.30 -14.71 0.30
N PHE A 158 -20.23 -15.06 -0.40
CA PHE A 158 -18.98 -15.40 0.24
C PHE A 158 -18.31 -14.20 0.95
N CYS A 159 -18.34 -13.01 0.32
CA CYS A 159 -17.89 -11.77 0.97
C CYS A 159 -18.71 -11.44 2.21
N ASP A 160 -20.03 -11.59 2.15
CA ASP A 160 -20.94 -11.38 3.28
C ASP A 160 -20.63 -12.36 4.44
N LEU A 161 -20.37 -13.63 4.13
CA LEU A 161 -19.94 -14.63 5.11
C LEU A 161 -18.64 -14.23 5.81
N LEU A 162 -17.70 -13.64 5.06
CA LEU A 162 -16.43 -13.12 5.59
C LEU A 162 -16.56 -11.73 6.23
N LYS A 163 -17.75 -11.10 6.20
CA LYS A 163 -18.03 -9.75 6.68
C LYS A 163 -17.16 -8.68 6.02
N LEU A 164 -16.95 -8.82 4.70
CA LEU A 164 -16.19 -7.87 3.90
C LEU A 164 -17.12 -6.78 3.39
N ASP A 165 -17.08 -5.63 4.02
CA ASP A 165 -17.89 -4.43 3.72
C ASP A 165 -17.14 -3.36 2.93
N SER A 166 -15.81 -3.43 2.90
CA SER A 166 -14.93 -2.50 2.17
C SER A 166 -14.03 -3.22 1.17
N PHE A 167 -13.77 -2.57 0.02
CA PHE A 167 -12.94 -3.10 -1.06
C PHE A 167 -11.90 -2.05 -1.49
N PRO A 168 -10.71 -2.47 -1.96
CA PRO A 168 -10.29 -3.84 -2.26
C PRO A 168 -10.08 -4.68 -1.00
N ALA A 169 -10.59 -5.91 -1.00
CA ALA A 169 -10.52 -6.85 0.12
C ALA A 169 -9.81 -8.14 -0.28
N ALA A 170 -9.37 -8.89 0.72
CA ALA A 170 -8.85 -10.24 0.51
C ALA A 170 -9.22 -11.18 1.65
N ALA A 171 -9.24 -12.47 1.32
CA ALA A 171 -9.17 -13.57 2.28
C ALA A 171 -7.84 -14.31 2.09
N VAL A 172 -7.16 -14.62 3.17
CA VAL A 172 -5.91 -15.39 3.17
C VAL A 172 -6.19 -16.76 3.78
N VAL A 173 -5.91 -17.79 3.00
CA VAL A 173 -6.27 -19.18 3.35
C VAL A 173 -5.03 -20.05 3.23
N ARG A 174 -4.84 -20.98 4.18
CA ARG A 174 -3.80 -22.00 4.10
C ARG A 174 -4.35 -23.34 4.55
N ASP A 175 -4.17 -24.36 3.73
CA ASP A 175 -4.66 -25.72 3.98
C ASP A 175 -6.14 -25.75 4.44
N GLY A 176 -6.98 -24.94 3.77
CA GLY A 176 -8.41 -24.80 4.06
C GLY A 176 -8.74 -24.00 5.32
N THR A 177 -7.75 -23.48 6.04
CA THR A 177 -7.96 -22.62 7.20
C THR A 177 -7.90 -21.15 6.80
N LEU A 178 -8.96 -20.39 7.11
CA LEU A 178 -8.95 -18.94 6.97
C LEU A 178 -7.99 -18.34 8.00
N LEU A 179 -6.90 -17.74 7.53
CA LEU A 179 -5.96 -17.04 8.38
C LEU A 179 -6.43 -15.64 8.71
N TRP A 180 -6.94 -14.94 7.69
CA TRP A 180 -7.36 -13.55 7.80
C TRP A 180 -8.32 -13.17 6.67
N SER A 181 -9.18 -12.18 6.92
CA SER A 181 -9.99 -11.51 5.90
C SER A 181 -10.18 -10.05 6.26
N GLY A 182 -10.23 -9.18 5.25
CA GLY A 182 -10.42 -7.73 5.47
C GLY A 182 -9.98 -6.88 4.28
N GLU A 183 -9.92 -5.59 4.49
CA GLU A 183 -9.35 -4.64 3.53
C GLU A 183 -7.87 -4.96 3.30
N ILE A 184 -7.51 -5.27 2.05
CA ILE A 184 -6.19 -5.84 1.73
C ILE A 184 -5.02 -4.94 2.15
N LYS A 185 -5.20 -3.61 2.11
CA LYS A 185 -4.20 -2.62 2.54
C LYS A 185 -3.88 -2.67 4.03
N ARG A 186 -4.81 -3.23 4.82
CA ARG A 186 -4.70 -3.36 6.28
C ARG A 186 -4.26 -4.75 6.73
N MET A 187 -3.74 -5.56 5.80
CA MET A 187 -3.24 -6.89 6.15
C MET A 187 -2.13 -6.79 7.20
N PRO A 188 -2.27 -7.45 8.36
CA PRO A 188 -1.26 -7.40 9.40
C PRO A 188 0.00 -8.19 9.03
N GLU A 189 1.17 -7.75 9.52
CA GLU A 189 2.46 -8.43 9.24
C GLU A 189 2.44 -9.91 9.64
N TRP A 190 1.76 -10.29 10.73
CA TRP A 190 1.70 -11.68 11.17
C TRP A 190 1.06 -12.62 10.14
N VAL A 191 0.19 -12.11 9.24
CA VAL A 191 -0.36 -12.90 8.13
C VAL A 191 0.74 -13.22 7.14
N ALA A 192 1.58 -12.24 6.83
CA ALA A 192 2.73 -12.42 5.97
C ALA A 192 3.79 -13.35 6.59
N GLU A 193 4.05 -13.22 7.88
CA GLU A 193 4.93 -14.13 8.62
C GLU A 193 4.42 -15.57 8.54
N THR A 194 3.12 -15.75 8.78
CA THR A 194 2.49 -17.09 8.67
C THR A 194 2.58 -17.64 7.23
N ALA A 195 2.43 -16.76 6.22
CA ALA A 195 2.53 -17.16 4.83
C ALA A 195 3.94 -17.62 4.41
N ARG A 196 4.99 -17.13 5.07
CA ARG A 196 6.39 -17.51 4.81
C ARG A 196 6.79 -18.84 5.44
N LEU A 197 6.02 -19.37 6.40
CA LEU A 197 6.39 -20.60 7.07
C LEU A 197 6.35 -21.79 6.10
N ASP A 198 7.35 -22.65 6.15
CA ASP A 198 7.39 -23.90 5.36
C ASP A 198 6.32 -24.90 5.82
N SER A 199 6.02 -24.93 7.11
CA SER A 199 4.99 -25.78 7.70
C SER A 199 3.93 -24.94 8.43
N PHE A 200 2.71 -25.46 8.47
CA PHE A 200 1.57 -24.81 9.12
C PHE A 200 0.91 -25.75 10.12
N ASP A 201 0.95 -25.36 11.40
CA ASP A 201 0.22 -26.05 12.47
C ASP A 201 -1.06 -25.24 12.79
N LYS A 202 -2.19 -25.82 12.44
CA LYS A 202 -3.52 -25.22 12.61
C LYS A 202 -3.87 -24.96 14.08
N ASN A 203 -3.47 -25.85 15.01
CA ASN A 203 -3.82 -25.72 16.42
C ASN A 203 -3.00 -24.58 17.05
N ARG A 204 -1.69 -24.60 16.82
CA ARG A 204 -0.81 -23.51 17.25
C ARG A 204 -1.26 -22.16 16.69
N PHE A 205 -1.66 -22.12 15.40
CA PHE A 205 -2.19 -20.91 14.79
C PHE A 205 -3.46 -20.41 15.50
N ALA A 206 -4.40 -21.30 15.84
CA ALA A 206 -5.63 -20.91 16.53
C ALA A 206 -5.35 -20.30 17.93
N ASP A 207 -4.43 -20.86 18.68
CA ASP A 207 -4.02 -20.34 19.99
C ASP A 207 -3.35 -18.96 19.85
N GLU A 208 -2.46 -18.80 18.87
CA GLU A 208 -1.81 -17.54 18.60
C GLU A 208 -2.81 -16.47 18.10
N ALA A 209 -3.76 -16.85 17.25
CA ALA A 209 -4.80 -15.97 16.77
C ALA A 209 -5.69 -15.47 17.93
N ALA A 210 -6.02 -16.32 18.89
CA ALA A 210 -6.77 -15.95 20.10
C ALA A 210 -5.98 -14.91 20.94
N LYS A 211 -4.68 -15.17 21.15
CA LYS A 211 -3.78 -14.23 21.87
C LYS A 211 -3.70 -12.87 21.18
N ARG A 212 -3.53 -12.86 19.84
CA ARG A 212 -3.48 -11.63 19.03
C ARG A 212 -4.79 -10.85 19.12
N LYS A 213 -5.94 -11.55 19.02
CA LYS A 213 -7.25 -10.93 19.17
C LYS A 213 -7.42 -10.28 20.54
N ALA A 214 -7.06 -10.97 21.61
CA ALA A 214 -7.12 -10.43 22.97
C ALA A 214 -6.22 -9.18 23.11
N ARG A 215 -5.00 -9.23 22.57
CA ARG A 215 -4.07 -8.10 22.58
C ARG A 215 -4.62 -6.90 21.79
N GLN A 216 -5.19 -7.14 20.61
CA GLN A 216 -5.81 -6.10 19.79
C GLN A 216 -7.01 -5.45 20.52
N GLN A 217 -7.85 -6.25 21.20
CA GLN A 217 -8.95 -5.72 21.99
C GLN A 217 -8.43 -4.86 23.16
N ALA A 218 -7.37 -5.29 23.84
CA ALA A 218 -6.73 -4.50 24.88
C ALA A 218 -6.20 -3.16 24.36
N MET A 219 -5.51 -3.17 23.21
CA MET A 219 -5.02 -1.96 22.54
C MET A 219 -6.18 -1.01 22.18
N TYR A 220 -7.27 -1.52 21.60
CA TYR A 220 -8.43 -0.69 21.28
C TYR A 220 -9.08 -0.09 22.52
N ALA A 221 -9.10 -0.80 23.66
CA ALA A 221 -9.59 -0.25 24.92
C ALA A 221 -8.73 0.94 25.39
N VAL A 222 -7.41 0.83 25.29
CA VAL A 222 -6.46 1.92 25.59
C VAL A 222 -6.68 3.11 24.64
N ILE A 223 -6.77 2.86 23.32
CA ILE A 223 -7.03 3.91 22.32
C ILE A 223 -8.36 4.60 22.61
N LYS A 224 -9.44 3.87 22.85
CA LYS A 224 -10.75 4.44 23.20
C LYS A 224 -10.66 5.34 24.42
N LYS A 225 -10.04 4.85 25.49
CA LYS A 225 -9.83 5.63 26.73
C LYS A 225 -8.98 6.88 26.47
N SER A 226 -7.96 6.78 25.64
CA SER A 226 -7.11 7.91 25.27
C SER A 226 -7.91 9.04 24.59
N PHE A 227 -8.83 8.69 23.68
CA PHE A 227 -9.73 9.67 23.07
C PHE A 227 -10.69 10.33 24.06
N GLU A 228 -11.23 9.56 25.02
CA GLU A 228 -12.08 10.09 26.09
C GLU A 228 -11.32 11.12 26.93
N LEU A 229 -10.11 10.78 27.40
CA LEU A 229 -9.26 11.68 28.20
C LEU A 229 -8.88 12.96 27.45
N ARG A 230 -8.55 12.87 26.15
CA ARG A 230 -8.28 14.04 25.29
C ARG A 230 -9.51 14.92 25.16
N ARG A 231 -10.70 14.35 24.95
CA ARG A 231 -11.96 15.09 24.85
C ARG A 231 -12.30 15.80 26.19
N GLU A 232 -12.01 15.16 27.31
CA GLU A 232 -12.19 15.72 28.66
C GLU A 232 -11.07 16.70 29.06
N LYS A 233 -10.07 16.93 28.20
CA LYS A 233 -8.88 17.77 28.43
C LYS A 233 -8.02 17.31 29.63
N LYS A 234 -8.07 16.02 29.97
CA LYS A 234 -7.25 15.38 31.00
C LYS A 234 -5.90 14.93 30.44
N PHE A 235 -5.07 15.89 30.06
CA PHE A 235 -3.84 15.60 29.30
C PHE A 235 -2.80 14.83 30.10
N ASP A 236 -2.69 15.03 31.40
CA ASP A 236 -1.73 14.30 32.25
C ASP A 236 -2.13 12.82 32.38
N GLU A 237 -3.43 12.54 32.59
CA GLU A 237 -3.95 11.17 32.63
C GLU A 237 -3.79 10.47 31.25
N TYR A 238 -4.04 11.22 30.17
CA TYR A 238 -3.78 10.73 28.80
C TYR A 238 -2.33 10.34 28.60
N GLN A 239 -1.40 11.22 28.95
CA GLN A 239 0.04 10.97 28.80
C GLN A 239 0.46 9.73 29.60
N LYS A 240 0.04 9.64 30.88
CA LYS A 240 0.32 8.50 31.76
C LYS A 240 -0.22 7.19 31.15
N LEU A 241 -1.48 7.19 30.66
CA LEU A 241 -2.09 6.01 30.03
C LEU A 241 -1.27 5.52 28.84
N ILE A 242 -0.79 6.42 27.98
CA ILE A 242 0.01 6.04 26.79
C ILE A 242 1.38 5.52 27.21
N GLU A 243 2.05 6.17 28.16
CA GLU A 243 3.37 5.76 28.64
C GLU A 243 3.35 4.38 29.33
N GLU A 244 2.33 4.10 30.14
CA GLU A 244 2.16 2.81 30.84
C GLU A 244 1.91 1.64 29.87
N ASN A 245 1.39 1.90 28.67
CA ASN A 245 1.09 0.87 27.67
C ASN A 245 2.10 0.85 26.50
N ALA A 246 3.13 1.72 26.54
CA ALA A 246 4.07 1.91 25.42
C ALA A 246 4.85 0.63 25.07
N GLU A 247 5.31 -0.12 26.07
CA GLU A 247 6.07 -1.35 25.87
C GLU A 247 5.20 -2.46 25.29
N GLN A 248 3.97 -2.62 25.86
CA GLN A 248 3.04 -3.67 25.46
C GLN A 248 2.62 -3.61 23.99
N PHE A 249 2.48 -2.40 23.44
CA PHE A 249 2.01 -2.17 22.07
C PHE A 249 3.08 -1.53 21.15
N SER A 250 4.35 -1.65 21.52
CA SER A 250 5.47 -1.03 20.82
C SER A 250 5.64 -1.47 19.36
N ASP A 251 5.15 -2.65 18.99
CA ASP A 251 5.19 -3.21 17.63
C ASP A 251 4.02 -2.77 16.74
N ASP A 252 3.06 -2.01 17.27
CA ASP A 252 1.99 -1.38 16.48
C ASP A 252 2.42 0.04 16.06
N GLY A 253 2.43 0.29 14.74
CA GLY A 253 2.91 1.57 14.20
C GLY A 253 2.06 2.77 14.63
N TRP A 254 0.74 2.61 14.71
CA TRP A 254 -0.16 3.68 15.16
C TRP A 254 0.00 3.97 16.65
N PHE A 255 0.16 2.93 17.46
CA PHE A 255 0.41 3.13 18.88
C PHE A 255 1.78 3.75 19.12
N ALA A 256 2.82 3.32 18.41
CA ALA A 256 4.16 3.91 18.45
C ALA A 256 4.14 5.40 18.05
N SER A 257 3.34 5.78 17.04
CA SER A 257 3.18 7.21 16.68
C SER A 257 2.50 8.01 17.80
N THR A 258 1.53 7.43 18.49
CA THR A 258 0.86 8.08 19.62
C THR A 258 1.82 8.29 20.80
N VAL A 259 2.70 7.32 21.08
CA VAL A 259 3.79 7.46 22.07
C VAL A 259 4.74 8.58 21.64
N ALA A 260 5.12 8.60 20.35
CA ALA A 260 5.97 9.63 19.79
C ALA A 260 5.36 11.04 19.93
N GLU A 261 4.05 11.20 19.70
CA GLU A 261 3.35 12.47 19.92
C GLU A 261 3.44 12.95 21.37
N VAL A 262 3.24 12.04 22.33
CA VAL A 262 3.36 12.37 23.76
C VAL A 262 4.79 12.83 24.08
N GLN A 263 5.79 12.11 23.60
CA GLN A 263 7.22 12.46 23.79
C GLN A 263 7.58 13.78 23.07
N ALA A 264 7.12 13.95 21.84
CA ALA A 264 7.32 15.16 21.06
C ALA A 264 6.66 16.38 21.70
N GLY A 265 5.51 16.20 22.36
CA GLY A 265 4.83 17.26 23.11
C GLY A 265 5.66 17.87 24.25
N LYS A 266 6.55 17.08 24.87
CA LYS A 266 7.53 17.58 25.86
C LYS A 266 8.58 18.44 25.17
N ALA A 267 9.17 17.92 24.07
CA ALA A 267 10.17 18.66 23.30
C ALA A 267 9.60 19.95 22.68
N TRP A 268 8.33 19.94 22.29
CA TRP A 268 7.62 21.14 21.82
C TRP A 268 7.55 22.24 22.87
N LYS A 269 7.19 21.90 24.12
CA LYS A 269 7.18 22.88 25.23
C LYS A 269 8.54 23.50 25.48
N GLU A 270 9.59 22.75 25.24
CA GLU A 270 11.00 23.16 25.35
C GLU A 270 11.51 23.88 24.08
N LYS A 271 10.69 24.03 23.03
CA LYS A 271 11.08 24.52 21.70
C LYS A 271 12.22 23.75 21.05
N ASN A 272 12.40 22.48 21.43
CA ASN A 272 13.42 21.61 20.87
C ASN A 272 12.88 20.86 19.64
N TYR A 273 12.76 21.58 18.53
CA TYR A 273 12.18 21.07 17.27
C TYR A 273 13.04 19.94 16.67
N GLN A 274 14.36 19.99 16.84
CA GLN A 274 15.24 18.92 16.35
C GLN A 274 14.91 17.59 17.04
N LYS A 275 14.77 17.58 18.37
CA LYS A 275 14.40 16.39 19.13
C LYS A 275 13.03 15.85 18.73
N MET A 276 12.08 16.73 18.45
CA MET A 276 10.76 16.32 17.93
C MET A 276 10.89 15.58 16.60
N VAL A 277 11.66 16.11 15.67
CA VAL A 277 11.88 15.49 14.36
C VAL A 277 12.56 14.12 14.53
N GLU A 278 13.59 14.02 15.37
CA GLU A 278 14.29 12.76 15.67
C GLU A 278 13.32 11.68 16.23
N ILE A 279 12.40 12.07 17.10
CA ILE A 279 11.38 11.15 17.65
C ILE A 279 10.52 10.55 16.52
N PHE A 280 10.05 11.37 15.58
CA PHE A 280 9.23 10.90 14.47
C PHE A 280 10.04 10.14 13.41
N ASP A 281 11.28 10.52 13.14
CA ASP A 281 12.17 9.80 12.21
C ASP A 281 12.46 8.38 12.73
N ASN A 282 12.67 8.22 14.03
CA ASN A 282 12.81 6.91 14.68
C ASN A 282 11.55 6.02 14.49
N VAL A 283 10.36 6.60 14.51
CA VAL A 283 9.12 5.83 14.20
C VAL A 283 9.12 5.39 12.73
N LEU A 284 9.50 6.27 11.81
CA LEU A 284 9.61 5.92 10.38
C LEU A 284 10.65 4.81 10.14
N GLU A 285 11.80 4.84 10.82
CA GLU A 285 12.82 3.80 10.74
C GLU A 285 12.31 2.45 11.26
N ARG A 286 11.51 2.45 12.31
CA ARG A 286 10.91 1.22 12.87
C ARG A 286 9.79 0.64 12.02
N PHE A 287 9.06 1.49 11.29
CA PHE A 287 7.91 1.10 10.47
C PHE A 287 8.08 1.54 9.00
N PRO A 288 9.16 1.08 8.32
CA PRO A 288 9.56 1.60 7.01
C PRO A 288 8.62 1.20 5.86
N ARG A 289 7.56 0.44 6.13
CA ARG A 289 6.59 -0.02 5.14
C ARG A 289 5.18 0.51 5.36
N GLU A 290 4.99 1.42 6.33
CA GLU A 290 3.68 1.93 6.70
C GLU A 290 3.42 3.31 6.07
N ASP A 291 2.95 3.30 4.80
CA ASP A 291 2.68 4.52 4.01
C ASP A 291 1.66 5.46 4.66
N SER A 292 0.63 4.92 5.29
CA SER A 292 -0.38 5.72 6.01
C SER A 292 0.22 6.40 7.24
N LEU A 293 1.08 5.69 7.97
CA LEU A 293 1.81 6.23 9.11
C LEU A 293 2.80 7.31 8.67
N ALA A 294 3.55 7.06 7.59
CA ALA A 294 4.46 8.03 7.00
C ALA A 294 3.72 9.31 6.56
N SER A 295 2.54 9.16 5.95
CA SER A 295 1.68 10.30 5.57
C SER A 295 1.21 11.10 6.78
N TYR A 296 0.86 10.43 7.87
CA TYR A 296 0.47 11.09 9.12
C TYR A 296 1.63 11.86 9.76
N ILE A 297 2.80 11.23 9.86
CA ILE A 297 4.01 11.88 10.40
C ILE A 297 4.43 13.06 9.54
N LEU A 298 4.37 12.93 8.21
CA LEU A 298 4.68 14.04 7.29
C LEU A 298 3.81 15.26 7.54
N LYS A 299 2.51 15.07 7.84
CA LYS A 299 1.61 16.18 8.20
C LYS A 299 2.06 16.89 9.47
N ILE A 300 2.54 16.15 10.47
CA ILE A 300 3.06 16.72 11.71
C ILE A 300 4.33 17.51 11.41
N LEU A 301 5.29 16.93 10.69
CA LEU A 301 6.57 17.54 10.34
C LEU A 301 6.42 18.84 9.53
N ASN A 302 5.36 18.94 8.74
CA ASN A 302 5.04 20.14 7.95
C ASN A 302 4.06 21.11 8.63
N GLY A 303 3.65 20.81 9.87
CA GLY A 303 2.60 21.54 10.59
C GLY A 303 2.98 22.95 11.01
N SER A 304 4.28 23.24 11.23
CA SER A 304 4.78 24.59 11.56
C SER A 304 6.00 24.97 10.73
N GLU A 305 6.16 26.27 10.50
CA GLU A 305 7.31 26.79 9.75
C GLU A 305 8.63 26.57 10.50
N GLU A 306 8.60 26.67 11.83
CA GLU A 306 9.77 26.40 12.67
C GLU A 306 10.20 24.94 12.56
N MET A 307 9.26 24.00 12.54
CA MET A 307 9.56 22.58 12.47
C MET A 307 10.12 22.18 11.11
N ARG A 308 9.62 22.79 10.02
CA ARG A 308 10.07 22.52 8.65
C ARG A 308 11.58 22.72 8.47
N LYS A 309 12.18 23.70 9.17
CA LYS A 309 13.63 23.96 9.12
C LYS A 309 14.49 22.78 9.59
N TYR A 310 13.94 21.89 10.41
CA TYR A 310 14.64 20.72 10.95
C TYR A 310 14.19 19.41 10.31
N SER A 311 13.05 19.40 9.64
CA SER A 311 12.35 18.19 9.23
C SER A 311 12.75 17.65 7.85
N TYR A 312 13.63 18.32 7.10
CA TYR A 312 13.97 17.98 5.72
C TYR A 312 14.26 16.49 5.51
N LYS A 313 15.19 15.91 6.31
CA LYS A 313 15.59 14.51 6.19
C LYS A 313 14.41 13.56 6.50
N ALA A 314 13.74 13.76 7.64
CA ALA A 314 12.63 12.92 8.06
C ALA A 314 11.41 13.03 7.14
N ALA A 315 11.10 14.23 6.65
CA ALA A 315 10.02 14.43 5.69
C ALA A 315 10.31 13.77 4.33
N ARG A 316 11.55 13.81 3.86
CA ARG A 316 11.97 13.05 2.66
C ARG A 316 11.87 11.55 2.88
N HIS A 317 12.27 11.05 4.06
CA HIS A 317 12.12 9.64 4.43
C HIS A 317 10.64 9.22 4.42
N ALA A 318 9.75 10.00 5.03
CA ALA A 318 8.31 9.76 4.98
C ALA A 318 7.76 9.71 3.54
N LEU A 319 8.18 10.64 2.68
CA LEU A 319 7.78 10.68 1.27
C LEU A 319 8.30 9.47 0.48
N GLN A 320 9.50 8.96 0.80
CA GLN A 320 10.03 7.75 0.20
C GLN A 320 9.18 6.52 0.57
N ILE A 321 8.84 6.37 1.85
CA ILE A 321 7.95 5.28 2.31
C ILE A 321 6.59 5.37 1.59
N MET A 322 6.00 6.56 1.56
CA MET A 322 4.72 6.78 0.88
C MET A 322 4.76 6.41 -0.60
N ARG A 323 5.84 6.73 -1.30
CA ARG A 323 6.05 6.37 -2.70
C ARG A 323 6.23 4.86 -2.89
N ASP A 324 7.12 4.25 -2.11
CA ASP A 324 7.55 2.86 -2.29
C ASP A 324 6.43 1.86 -1.95
N PHE A 325 5.52 2.25 -1.05
CA PHE A 325 4.42 1.41 -0.58
C PHE A 325 3.03 1.96 -0.91
N ASN A 326 2.97 2.93 -1.84
CA ASN A 326 1.71 3.45 -2.35
C ASN A 326 0.92 2.34 -3.07
N THR A 327 -0.34 2.20 -2.67
CA THR A 327 -1.29 1.25 -3.28
C THR A 327 -2.16 1.87 -4.36
N ARG A 328 -1.99 3.16 -4.64
CA ARG A 328 -2.71 3.85 -5.73
C ARG A 328 -2.02 3.56 -7.05
N ASP A 329 -2.83 3.28 -8.05
CA ASP A 329 -2.38 2.91 -9.39
C ASP A 329 -2.16 4.13 -10.31
N ASP A 330 -1.98 5.30 -9.77
CA ASP A 330 -1.66 6.45 -10.58
C ASP A 330 -0.21 6.86 -10.34
N GLY A 331 0.62 6.81 -11.36
CA GLY A 331 1.96 7.40 -11.30
C GLY A 331 1.94 8.88 -10.89
N GLY A 332 0.76 9.50 -10.87
CA GLY A 332 0.53 10.84 -10.36
C GLY A 332 0.82 10.99 -8.88
N TYR A 333 0.54 10.00 -8.06
CA TYR A 333 0.86 10.06 -6.62
C TYR A 333 2.37 10.00 -6.37
N ASN A 334 3.07 9.09 -7.03
CA ASN A 334 4.52 8.97 -6.92
C ASN A 334 5.20 10.23 -7.47
N ALA A 335 4.73 10.75 -8.60
CA ALA A 335 5.20 12.02 -9.15
C ALA A 335 5.00 13.18 -8.18
N ALA A 336 3.85 13.25 -7.48
CA ALA A 336 3.58 14.26 -6.46
C ALA A 336 4.51 14.15 -5.26
N CYS A 337 4.85 12.93 -4.81
CA CYS A 337 5.86 12.74 -3.76
C CYS A 337 7.22 13.30 -4.17
N TYR A 338 7.66 13.02 -5.40
CA TYR A 338 8.90 13.59 -5.93
C TYR A 338 8.83 15.10 -6.10
N GLU A 339 7.69 15.69 -6.49
CA GLU A 339 7.50 17.13 -6.56
C GLU A 339 7.69 17.79 -5.19
N VAL A 340 7.12 17.22 -4.14
CA VAL A 340 7.31 17.72 -2.78
C VAL A 340 8.78 17.62 -2.38
N MET A 341 9.45 16.47 -2.62
CA MET A 341 10.86 16.28 -2.35
C MET A 341 11.75 17.28 -3.12
N MET A 342 11.42 17.57 -4.37
CA MET A 342 12.10 18.57 -5.20
C MET A 342 11.97 19.98 -4.58
N ASN A 343 10.76 20.38 -4.17
CA ASN A 343 10.55 21.68 -3.56
C ASN A 343 11.31 21.81 -2.24
N MET A 344 11.33 20.78 -1.42
CA MET A 344 12.13 20.72 -0.19
C MET A 344 13.63 20.88 -0.47
N ALA A 345 14.16 20.19 -1.50
CA ALA A 345 15.56 20.30 -1.89
C ALA A 345 15.89 21.72 -2.42
N MET A 346 14.94 22.39 -3.09
CA MET A 346 15.07 23.80 -3.50
C MET A 346 15.15 24.74 -2.31
N GLU A 347 14.33 24.55 -1.29
CA GLU A 347 14.35 25.35 -0.04
C GLU A 347 15.70 25.20 0.68
N GLU A 348 16.27 23.98 0.70
CA GLU A 348 17.58 23.67 1.26
C GLU A 348 18.77 24.09 0.34
N LYS A 349 18.47 24.64 -0.86
CA LYS A 349 19.48 25.00 -1.87
C LYS A 349 20.29 23.80 -2.40
N ASP A 350 19.78 22.58 -2.25
CA ASP A 350 20.33 21.38 -2.85
C ASP A 350 19.79 21.17 -4.26
N TYR A 351 20.30 21.97 -5.19
CA TYR A 351 19.85 21.99 -6.58
C TYR A 351 20.15 20.66 -7.32
N ALA A 352 21.19 19.93 -6.91
CA ALA A 352 21.52 18.63 -7.50
C ALA A 352 20.43 17.60 -7.15
N GLN A 353 20.03 17.55 -5.89
CA GLN A 353 18.95 16.67 -5.45
C GLN A 353 17.58 17.12 -6.02
N ALA A 354 17.31 18.42 -6.06
CA ALA A 354 16.08 18.96 -6.66
C ALA A 354 15.94 18.52 -8.12
N ARG A 355 17.02 18.58 -8.90
CA ARG A 355 17.05 18.11 -10.28
C ARG A 355 16.77 16.62 -10.40
N LYS A 356 17.39 15.79 -9.53
CA LYS A 356 17.16 14.34 -9.48
C LYS A 356 15.71 14.02 -9.18
N ASP A 357 15.11 14.70 -8.22
CA ASP A 357 13.70 14.50 -7.85
C ASP A 357 12.76 14.93 -8.99
N ALA A 358 13.06 16.03 -9.69
CA ALA A 358 12.29 16.47 -10.85
C ALA A 358 12.32 15.42 -11.99
N VAL A 359 13.49 14.83 -12.28
CA VAL A 359 13.62 13.76 -13.27
C VAL A 359 12.83 12.53 -12.85
N ASN A 360 12.89 12.15 -11.58
CA ASN A 360 12.14 11.02 -11.08
C ASN A 360 10.63 11.27 -11.14
N ALA A 361 10.15 12.49 -10.82
CA ALA A 361 8.75 12.85 -11.00
C ALA A 361 8.28 12.65 -12.45
N LEU A 362 9.08 13.03 -13.43
CA LEU A 362 8.76 12.83 -14.85
C LEU A 362 8.68 11.34 -15.21
N ARG A 363 9.55 10.50 -14.65
CA ARG A 363 9.57 9.05 -14.92
C ARG A 363 8.30 8.34 -14.42
N GLU A 364 7.68 8.84 -13.37
CA GLU A 364 6.46 8.25 -12.79
C GLU A 364 5.19 8.62 -13.58
N LEU A 365 5.23 9.57 -14.52
CA LEU A 365 4.05 10.05 -15.19
C LEU A 365 3.57 9.09 -16.30
N PRO A 366 2.30 8.66 -16.31
CA PRO A 366 1.76 7.74 -17.33
C PRO A 366 1.91 8.26 -18.76
N LEU A 367 1.76 9.57 -18.98
CA LEU A 367 1.94 10.21 -20.29
C LEU A 367 3.36 10.04 -20.84
N VAL A 368 4.37 10.07 -19.95
CA VAL A 368 5.78 9.87 -20.34
C VAL A 368 6.01 8.42 -20.75
N HIS A 369 5.38 7.46 -20.04
CA HIS A 369 5.42 6.04 -20.43
C HIS A 369 4.77 5.79 -21.79
N GLN A 370 3.60 6.40 -22.06
CA GLN A 370 2.92 6.32 -23.35
C GLN A 370 3.80 6.90 -24.49
N TYR A 371 4.42 8.06 -24.26
CA TYR A 371 5.32 8.68 -25.22
C TYR A 371 6.56 7.84 -25.48
N ALA A 372 7.16 7.25 -24.45
CA ALA A 372 8.28 6.33 -24.58
C ALA A 372 7.91 5.07 -25.38
N ALA A 373 6.71 4.54 -25.19
CA ALA A 373 6.21 3.39 -25.96
C ALA A 373 5.97 3.72 -27.44
N MET A 374 5.49 4.93 -27.75
CA MET A 374 5.29 5.39 -29.14
C MET A 374 6.62 5.58 -29.90
N LYS A 375 7.68 6.04 -29.23
CA LYS A 375 9.00 6.23 -29.86
C LYS A 375 9.75 4.91 -30.16
N LYS A 376 9.34 3.80 -29.56
CA LYS A 376 9.96 2.47 -29.76
C LYS A 376 9.28 1.66 -30.86
N LYS A 377 8.15 2.11 -31.38
CA LYS A 377 7.49 1.60 -32.59
C LYS A 377 7.96 2.39 -33.83
#